data_ed7303a31e68009b4d382b713e4b5dda
#
_entry.id   ed7303a31e68009b4d382b713e4b5dda
#
_cell.length_a   1.000
_cell.length_b   1.000
_cell.length_c   1.000
_cell.angle_alpha   90.00
_cell.angle_beta   90.00
_cell.angle_gamma   90.00
#
_symmetry.space_group_name_H-M   'P 1'
#
loop_
_entity.id
_entity.type
_entity.pdbx_description
1 polymer ?
#
loop_
_entity_poly.entity_id
_entity_poly.type
_entity_poly.pdbx_seq_one_letter_code
_entity_poly.pdbx_strand_id
1 'polypeptide(L)'
;MTDIVNLLTPREVRKRDGRVVPFDRQRIERAIYKAFQAVGEENEATPRELSIIVTQKLFEKFGQDTVVDIETIQDVVEETLIEYGFAKVAKAYILYRRKRQEAREALKVV
;
A
#
# COMPACT_ATOMS: atom_id res chain seq x y z
N MET A 1 -11.99 -18.87 12.14
CA MET A 1 -12.82 -18.43 11.00
C MET A 1 -11.94 -17.65 10.02
N THR A 2 -11.96 -18.04 8.76
CA THR A 2 -11.16 -17.36 7.74
C THR A 2 -11.75 -15.98 7.49
N ASP A 3 -10.91 -14.95 7.53
CA ASP A 3 -11.32 -13.59 7.18
C ASP A 3 -11.62 -13.57 5.67
N ILE A 4 -12.85 -13.21 5.32
CA ILE A 4 -13.29 -13.18 3.93
C ILE A 4 -12.44 -12.22 3.08
N VAL A 5 -11.89 -11.17 3.68
CA VAL A 5 -11.00 -10.24 3.00
C VAL A 5 -9.76 -10.94 2.47
N ASN A 6 -9.25 -11.94 3.21
CA ASN A 6 -8.07 -12.69 2.81
C ASN A 6 -8.34 -13.62 1.61
N LEU A 7 -9.62 -13.95 1.34
CA LEU A 7 -10.01 -14.78 0.20
C LEU A 7 -10.09 -13.96 -1.10
N LEU A 8 -10.31 -12.64 -0.99
CA LEU A 8 -10.50 -11.73 -2.13
C LEU A 8 -9.31 -10.78 -2.26
N THR A 9 -8.12 -11.39 -2.41
CA THR A 9 -6.88 -10.63 -2.56
C THR A 9 -6.12 -11.10 -3.79
N PRO A 10 -5.30 -10.23 -4.39
CA PRO A 10 -4.29 -10.70 -5.34
C PRO A 10 -3.37 -11.70 -4.65
N ARG A 11 -2.81 -12.64 -5.38
CA ARG A 11 -1.90 -13.64 -4.79
C ARG A 11 -0.50 -13.10 -4.62
N GLU A 12 -0.01 -12.36 -5.61
CA GLU A 12 1.39 -12.04 -5.72
C GLU A 12 1.63 -10.59 -6.12
N VAL A 13 2.77 -10.07 -5.66
CA VAL A 13 3.23 -8.70 -5.93
C VAL A 13 4.62 -8.77 -6.54
N ARG A 14 4.85 -7.98 -7.59
CA ARG A 14 6.18 -7.80 -8.17
C ARG A 14 6.83 -6.59 -7.55
N LYS A 15 7.96 -6.82 -6.91
CA LYS A 15 8.77 -5.74 -6.31
C LYS A 15 9.58 -5.01 -7.37
N ARG A 16 10.18 -3.87 -7.01
CA ARG A 16 10.94 -3.02 -7.94
C ARG A 16 12.13 -3.74 -8.57
N ASP A 17 12.73 -4.69 -7.85
CA ASP A 17 13.86 -5.49 -8.34
C ASP A 17 13.41 -6.69 -9.18
N GLY A 18 12.13 -6.82 -9.45
CA GLY A 18 11.55 -7.90 -10.24
C GLY A 18 11.15 -9.14 -9.46
N ARG A 19 11.49 -9.22 -8.17
CA ARG A 19 11.09 -10.37 -7.35
C ARG A 19 9.58 -10.40 -7.16
N VAL A 20 9.02 -11.59 -7.22
CA VAL A 20 7.60 -11.82 -6.98
C VAL A 20 7.44 -12.42 -5.59
N VAL A 21 6.63 -11.78 -4.76
CA VAL A 21 6.38 -12.17 -3.37
C VAL A 21 4.88 -12.29 -3.12
N PRO A 22 4.47 -13.03 -2.08
CA PRO A 22 3.04 -13.09 -1.74
C PRO A 22 2.48 -11.71 -1.39
N PHE A 23 1.22 -11.48 -1.76
CA PHE A 23 0.51 -10.26 -1.37
C PHE A 23 0.26 -10.30 0.14
N ASP A 24 0.51 -9.18 0.81
CA ASP A 24 0.32 -9.04 2.25
C ASP A 24 -0.38 -7.71 2.56
N ARG A 25 -1.68 -7.78 2.85
CA ARG A 25 -2.48 -6.61 3.19
C ARG A 25 -1.92 -5.87 4.41
N GLN A 26 -1.35 -6.60 5.37
CA GLN A 26 -0.82 -5.99 6.59
C GLN A 26 0.34 -5.03 6.31
N ARG A 27 1.09 -5.26 5.25
CA ARG A 27 2.14 -4.33 4.84
C ARG A 27 1.55 -3.00 4.38
N ILE A 28 0.42 -3.04 3.68
CA ILE A 28 -0.31 -1.85 3.27
C ILE A 28 -0.84 -1.12 4.50
N GLU A 29 -1.44 -1.86 5.42
CA GLU A 29 -1.96 -1.32 6.68
C GLU A 29 -0.87 -0.59 7.45
N ARG A 30 0.30 -1.20 7.63
CA ARG A 30 1.42 -0.60 8.35
C ARG A 30 1.95 0.66 7.67
N ALA A 31 2.03 0.65 6.35
CA ALA A 31 2.48 1.83 5.59
C ALA A 31 1.51 3.00 5.78
N ILE A 32 0.21 2.74 5.73
CA ILE A 32 -0.82 3.75 5.97
C ILE A 32 -0.76 4.24 7.43
N TYR A 33 -0.60 3.32 8.37
CA TYR A 33 -0.47 3.67 9.79
C TYR A 33 0.71 4.62 10.03
N LYS A 34 1.85 4.35 9.43
CA LYS A 34 3.03 5.24 9.53
C LYS A 34 2.75 6.62 8.96
N ALA A 35 1.98 6.71 7.89
CA ALA A 35 1.59 8.00 7.31
C ALA A 35 0.66 8.77 8.25
N PHE A 36 -0.27 8.09 8.93
CA PHE A 36 -1.11 8.71 9.97
C PHE A 36 -0.26 9.22 11.13
N GLN A 37 0.69 8.42 11.60
CA GLN A 37 1.60 8.86 12.67
C GLN A 37 2.41 10.09 12.26
N ALA A 38 2.83 10.17 11.01
CA ALA A 38 3.62 11.30 10.51
C ALA A 38 2.86 12.63 10.57
N VAL A 39 1.53 12.60 10.55
CA VAL A 39 0.70 13.81 10.70
C VAL A 39 0.15 13.97 12.12
N GLY A 40 0.66 13.18 13.06
CA GLY A 40 0.30 13.30 14.48
C GLY A 40 -0.98 12.57 14.89
N GLU A 41 -1.46 11.65 14.04
CA GLU A 41 -2.67 10.90 14.36
C GLU A 41 -2.33 9.45 14.74
N GLU A 42 -2.74 9.03 15.93
CA GLU A 42 -2.58 7.65 16.37
C GLU A 42 -3.94 6.94 16.28
N ASN A 43 -4.19 6.36 15.14
CA ASN A 43 -5.43 5.66 14.85
C ASN A 43 -5.10 4.37 14.13
N GLU A 44 -5.39 3.24 14.75
CA GLU A 44 -5.12 1.92 14.17
C GLU A 44 -6.28 1.38 13.35
N ALA A 45 -7.50 1.78 13.67
CA ALA A 45 -8.70 1.26 13.01
C ALA A 45 -8.81 1.77 11.57
N THR A 46 -8.59 3.05 11.35
CA THR A 46 -8.72 3.65 10.02
C THR A 46 -7.68 3.12 9.01
N PRO A 47 -6.38 3.00 9.36
CA PRO A 47 -5.42 2.36 8.46
C PRO A 47 -5.82 0.94 8.05
N ARG A 48 -6.37 0.16 8.98
CA ARG A 48 -6.85 -1.18 8.68
C ARG A 48 -7.99 -1.14 7.66
N GLU A 49 -8.99 -0.31 7.90
CA GLU A 49 -10.15 -0.16 7.00
C GLU A 49 -9.71 0.29 5.61
N LEU A 50 -8.81 1.26 5.54
CA LEU A 50 -8.29 1.76 4.26
C LEU A 50 -7.50 0.68 3.52
N SER A 51 -6.72 -0.13 4.23
CA SER A 51 -5.98 -1.22 3.61
C SER A 51 -6.90 -2.29 3.03
N ILE A 52 -8.05 -2.53 3.67
CA ILE A 52 -9.08 -3.44 3.17
C ILE A 52 -9.68 -2.88 1.87
N ILE A 53 -9.99 -1.60 1.85
CA ILE A 53 -10.52 -0.93 0.67
C ILE A 53 -9.54 -1.00 -0.50
N VAL A 54 -8.26 -0.72 -0.24
CA VAL A 54 -7.20 -0.83 -1.25
C VAL A 54 -7.14 -2.26 -1.81
N THR A 55 -7.19 -3.25 -0.92
CA THR A 55 -7.15 -4.66 -1.32
C THR A 55 -8.34 -5.02 -2.22
N GLN A 56 -9.54 -4.55 -1.86
CA GLN A 56 -10.74 -4.77 -2.67
C GLN A 56 -10.62 -4.13 -4.05
N LYS A 57 -10.10 -2.90 -4.12
CA LYS A 57 -9.87 -2.23 -5.40
C LYS A 57 -8.89 -2.99 -6.29
N LEU A 58 -7.82 -3.48 -5.70
CA LEU A 58 -6.82 -4.27 -6.43
C LEU A 58 -7.42 -5.58 -6.95
N PHE A 59 -8.20 -6.26 -6.12
CA PHE A 59 -8.86 -7.49 -6.52
C PHE A 59 -9.87 -7.26 -7.65
N GLU A 60 -10.68 -6.21 -7.56
CA GLU A 60 -11.65 -5.86 -8.59
C GLU A 60 -10.99 -5.56 -9.92
N LYS A 61 -9.84 -4.90 -9.88
CA LYS A 61 -9.14 -4.47 -11.09
C LYS A 61 -8.30 -5.58 -11.73
N PHE A 62 -7.62 -6.38 -10.92
CA PHE A 62 -6.63 -7.34 -11.39
C PHE A 62 -7.01 -8.81 -11.17
N GLY A 63 -7.98 -9.08 -10.32
CA GLY A 63 -8.35 -10.44 -9.94
C GLY A 63 -7.30 -11.08 -9.04
N GLN A 64 -7.39 -12.40 -8.93
CA GLN A 64 -6.54 -13.16 -8.01
C GLN A 64 -5.21 -13.58 -8.66
N ASP A 65 -5.23 -13.90 -9.94
CA ASP A 65 -4.10 -14.58 -10.60
C ASP A 65 -3.10 -13.63 -11.27
N THR A 66 -3.40 -12.34 -11.34
CA THR A 66 -2.49 -11.36 -11.92
C THR A 66 -1.46 -10.93 -10.87
N VAL A 67 -0.19 -10.92 -11.25
CA VAL A 67 0.87 -10.36 -10.42
C VAL A 67 0.76 -8.85 -10.51
N VAL A 68 0.59 -8.18 -9.36
CA VAL A 68 0.41 -6.73 -9.31
C VAL A 68 1.75 -6.07 -8.96
N ASP A 69 2.11 -5.05 -9.72
CA ASP A 69 3.35 -4.31 -9.44
C ASP A 69 3.20 -3.46 -8.17
N ILE A 70 4.26 -3.42 -7.36
CA ILE A 70 4.26 -2.65 -6.10
C ILE A 70 3.91 -1.17 -6.33
N GLU A 71 4.36 -0.58 -7.42
CA GLU A 71 4.06 0.82 -7.72
C GLU A 71 2.58 1.04 -7.99
N THR A 72 1.91 0.08 -8.63
CA THR A 72 0.47 0.13 -8.82
C THR A 72 -0.27 0.09 -7.47
N ILE A 73 0.18 -0.75 -6.55
CA ILE A 73 -0.39 -0.81 -5.21
C ILE A 73 -0.24 0.53 -4.51
N GLN A 74 0.95 1.13 -4.58
CA GLN A 74 1.21 2.43 -3.97
C GLN A 74 0.34 3.54 -4.58
N ASP A 75 0.12 3.51 -5.88
CA ASP A 75 -0.76 4.46 -6.56
C ASP A 75 -2.21 4.32 -6.05
N VAL A 76 -2.69 3.09 -5.87
CA VAL A 76 -4.04 2.85 -5.35
C VAL A 76 -4.16 3.31 -3.90
N VAL A 77 -3.11 3.15 -3.09
CA VAL A 77 -3.08 3.67 -1.71
C VAL A 77 -3.25 5.19 -1.72
N GLU A 78 -2.46 5.90 -2.52
CA GLU A 78 -2.53 7.36 -2.63
C GLU A 78 -3.92 7.82 -3.04
N GLU A 79 -4.46 7.22 -4.09
CA GLU A 79 -5.79 7.49 -4.60
C GLU A 79 -6.86 7.30 -3.53
N THR A 80 -6.78 6.21 -2.79
CA THR A 80 -7.74 5.88 -1.74
C THR A 80 -7.68 6.89 -0.60
N LEU A 81 -6.48 7.27 -0.16
CA LEU A 81 -6.32 8.28 0.88
C LEU A 81 -6.94 9.62 0.47
N ILE A 82 -6.73 10.04 -0.77
CA ILE A 82 -7.30 11.28 -1.30
C ILE A 82 -8.81 11.17 -1.39
N GLU A 83 -9.31 10.07 -1.94
CA GLU A 83 -10.74 9.82 -2.13
C GLU A 83 -11.53 9.88 -0.82
N TYR A 84 -10.95 9.35 0.26
CA TYR A 84 -11.60 9.34 1.57
C TYR A 84 -11.31 10.58 2.42
N GLY A 85 -10.71 11.61 1.82
CA GLY A 85 -10.53 12.90 2.49
C GLY A 85 -9.29 13.02 3.36
N PHE A 86 -8.37 12.10 3.28
CA PHE A 86 -7.13 12.10 4.07
C PHE A 86 -5.98 12.76 3.30
N ALA A 87 -6.17 13.99 2.86
CA ALA A 87 -5.19 14.68 2.02
C ALA A 87 -3.81 14.84 2.69
N LYS A 88 -3.79 15.17 3.98
CA LYS A 88 -2.53 15.32 4.73
C LYS A 88 -1.79 13.99 4.85
N VAL A 89 -2.53 12.93 5.12
CA VAL A 89 -1.97 11.57 5.22
C VAL A 89 -1.44 11.12 3.87
N ALA A 90 -2.19 11.39 2.80
CA ALA A 90 -1.76 11.09 1.43
C ALA A 90 -0.43 11.77 1.11
N LYS A 91 -0.30 13.05 1.47
CA LYS A 91 0.93 13.81 1.26
C LYS A 91 2.11 13.20 2.02
N ALA A 92 1.89 12.81 3.27
CA ALA A 92 2.92 12.15 4.08
C ALA A 92 3.34 10.81 3.46
N TYR A 93 2.38 10.05 2.96
CA TYR A 93 2.64 8.77 2.29
C TYR A 93 3.47 8.97 1.01
N ILE A 94 3.11 9.95 0.19
CA ILE A 94 3.82 10.28 -1.05
C ILE A 94 5.28 10.67 -0.75
N LEU A 95 5.50 11.50 0.27
CA LEU A 95 6.83 11.92 0.67
C LEU A 95 7.69 10.75 1.16
N TYR A 96 7.09 9.85 1.93
CA TYR A 96 7.78 8.66 2.43
C TYR A 96 8.19 7.74 1.28
N ARG A 97 7.26 7.50 0.35
CA ARG A 97 7.50 6.70 -0.86
C ARG A 97 8.67 7.27 -1.67
N ARG A 98 8.68 8.58 -1.86
CA ARG A 98 9.74 9.28 -2.60
C ARG A 98 11.09 9.15 -1.92
N LYS A 99 11.14 9.37 -0.61
CA LYS A 99 12.37 9.25 0.16
C LYS A 99 12.96 7.85 0.09
N ARG A 100 12.12 6.83 0.17
CA ARG A 100 12.59 5.45 0.05
C ARG A 100 13.15 5.16 -1.34
N GLN A 101 12.53 5.68 -2.37
CA GLN A 101 13.02 5.53 -3.73
C GLN A 101 14.36 6.21 -3.92
N GLU A 102 14.51 7.44 -3.45
CA GLU A 102 15.77 8.18 -3.50
C GLU A 102 16.89 7.46 -2.76
N ALA A 103 16.60 6.90 -1.59
CA ALA A 103 17.57 6.14 -0.82
C ALA A 103 18.05 4.90 -1.59
N ARG A 104 17.15 4.20 -2.27
CA ARG A 104 17.50 3.04 -3.08
C ARG A 104 18.38 3.42 -4.27
N GLU A 105 18.05 4.52 -4.93
CA GLU A 105 18.82 5.03 -6.08
C GLU A 105 20.23 5.45 -5.64
N ALA A 106 20.35 6.10 -4.49
CA ALA A 106 21.64 6.48 -3.92
C ALA A 106 22.52 5.27 -3.64
N LEU A 107 21.95 4.15 -3.21
CA LEU A 107 22.69 2.92 -2.96
C LEU A 107 23.17 2.23 -4.24
N LYS A 108 22.56 2.53 -5.37
CA LYS A 108 22.95 1.96 -6.66
C LYS A 108 24.13 2.69 -7.30
N VAL A 109 24.39 3.91 -6.88
CA VAL A 109 25.48 4.73 -7.41
C VAL A 109 26.75 4.41 -6.61
N VAL A 110 27.45 3.39 -7.02
CA VAL A 110 28.72 3.00 -6.40
C VAL A 110 29.83 3.07 -7.44
#